data_8cfe8c7a1b00fb98afee52406c762484
#
_entry.id   8cfe8c7a1b00fb98afee52406c762484
#
_cell.length_a   1.000
_cell.length_b   1.000
_cell.length_c   1.000
_cell.angle_alpha   90.00
_cell.angle_beta   90.00
_cell.angle_gamma   90.00
#
_symmetry.space_group_name_H-M   'P 1'
#
loop_
_entity.id
_entity.type
_entity.pdbx_description
1 polymer ?
#
loop_
_entity_poly.entity_id
_entity_poly.type
_entity_poly.pdbx_seq_one_letter_code
_entity_poly.pdbx_strand_id
1 'polypeptide(L)'
;MEKILAVLFISTLALNLSAQDKFTDPRDGNTYKTIKAGGTTWMAENLKFQVKGETVYSFDNNTDNIAAYGLLYDWKTALKACPDGWHLPSDTEFRSLIDQSEINDNRGKPGSGPATFRVQLAGMQDFEGTFSEMDESAYYWTSTEYGQNEAEYFSYLLINDKPVIDLSRKQDMPDIHGAEKNNKYSVRCVK
;
A
#
# COMPACT_ATOMS: atom_id res chain seq x y z
N MET A 1 -50.44 45.78 19.58
CA MET A 1 -50.12 44.83 18.54
C MET A 1 -48.56 44.78 18.44
N GLU A 2 -47.93 43.93 19.24
CA GLU A 2 -46.50 43.79 19.25
C GLU A 2 -46.08 42.77 18.14
N LYS A 3 -45.16 43.20 17.27
CA LYS A 3 -44.57 42.36 16.21
C LYS A 3 -43.38 41.66 16.79
N ILE A 4 -43.51 40.35 17.02
CA ILE A 4 -42.40 39.47 17.39
C ILE A 4 -41.55 39.20 16.13
N LEU A 5 -40.33 39.73 16.12
CA LEU A 5 -39.36 39.50 15.07
C LEU A 5 -38.61 38.17 15.41
N ALA A 6 -38.94 37.10 14.73
CA ALA A 6 -38.21 35.82 14.86
C ALA A 6 -36.87 35.91 14.12
N VAL A 7 -35.78 35.96 14.87
CA VAL A 7 -34.41 35.88 14.30
C VAL A 7 -34.07 34.42 14.09
N LEU A 8 -34.01 34.00 12.83
CA LEU A 8 -33.55 32.65 12.46
C LEU A 8 -32.03 32.60 12.58
N PHE A 9 -31.50 31.91 13.58
CA PHE A 9 -30.09 31.56 13.65
C PHE A 9 -29.82 30.41 12.69
N ILE A 10 -29.25 30.67 11.52
CA ILE A 10 -28.72 29.67 10.62
C ILE A 10 -27.34 29.30 11.15
N SER A 11 -27.26 28.20 11.89
CA SER A 11 -26.00 27.54 12.28
C SER A 11 -25.35 26.92 11.04
N THR A 12 -24.36 27.57 10.46
CA THR A 12 -23.53 26.98 9.42
C THR A 12 -22.62 25.93 10.05
N LEU A 13 -23.02 24.67 9.96
CA LEU A 13 -22.15 23.54 10.29
C LEU A 13 -21.02 23.49 9.25
N ALA A 14 -19.85 24.03 9.59
CA ALA A 14 -18.66 23.90 8.77
C ALA A 14 -18.24 22.42 8.77
N LEU A 15 -18.58 21.71 7.70
CA LEU A 15 -18.00 20.40 7.42
C LEU A 15 -16.51 20.60 7.20
N ASN A 16 -15.69 20.29 8.23
CA ASN A 16 -14.26 20.17 8.09
C ASN A 16 -13.97 18.97 7.18
N LEU A 17 -13.96 19.19 5.88
CA LEU A 17 -13.46 18.24 4.91
C LEU A 17 -11.93 18.20 5.10
N SER A 18 -11.43 17.28 5.91
CA SER A 18 -9.99 17.05 6.03
C SER A 18 -9.49 16.66 4.65
N ALA A 19 -8.78 17.56 3.98
CA ALA A 19 -8.13 17.24 2.72
C ALA A 19 -7.09 16.15 3.01
N GLN A 20 -7.24 15.02 2.36
CA GLN A 20 -6.25 13.93 2.46
C GLN A 20 -4.93 14.43 1.88
N ASP A 21 -3.84 14.31 2.65
CA ASP A 21 -2.51 14.68 2.20
C ASP A 21 -2.14 13.89 0.93
N LYS A 22 -1.40 14.54 0.02
CA LYS A 22 -0.99 13.95 -1.25
C LYS A 22 0.49 14.22 -1.49
N PHE A 23 1.13 13.29 -2.17
CA PHE A 23 2.48 13.43 -2.69
C PHE A 23 2.44 13.25 -4.22
N THR A 24 3.04 14.18 -4.95
CA THR A 24 3.24 14.04 -6.40
C THR A 24 4.70 13.66 -6.65
N ASP A 25 4.93 12.51 -7.28
CA ASP A 25 6.25 12.06 -7.66
C ASP A 25 6.82 12.96 -8.77
N PRO A 26 7.92 13.68 -8.54
CA PRO A 26 8.46 14.60 -9.55
C PRO A 26 9.07 13.86 -10.75
N ARG A 27 9.28 12.55 -10.66
CA ARG A 27 9.92 11.77 -11.72
C ARG A 27 8.98 11.45 -12.88
N ASP A 28 7.67 11.28 -12.60
CA ASP A 28 6.64 10.88 -13.57
C ASP A 28 5.32 11.64 -13.46
N GLY A 29 5.16 12.49 -12.43
CA GLY A 29 3.94 13.25 -12.17
C GLY A 29 2.80 12.46 -11.54
N ASN A 30 2.98 11.17 -11.23
CA ASN A 30 1.98 10.39 -10.52
C ASN A 30 1.72 10.98 -9.13
N THR A 31 0.46 11.04 -8.75
CA THR A 31 0.05 11.56 -7.42
C THR A 31 -0.49 10.42 -6.58
N TYR A 32 0.02 10.30 -5.36
CA TYR A 32 -0.35 9.31 -4.37
C TYR A 32 -0.99 10.00 -3.16
N LYS A 33 -2.07 9.45 -2.67
CA LYS A 33 -2.58 9.80 -1.33
C LYS A 33 -1.58 9.36 -0.28
N THR A 34 -1.49 10.10 0.81
CA THR A 34 -0.59 9.76 1.92
C THR A 34 -1.34 9.69 3.24
N ILE A 35 -0.81 8.88 4.15
CA ILE A 35 -1.31 8.72 5.52
C ILE A 35 -0.15 8.82 6.50
N LYS A 36 -0.44 9.23 7.72
CA LYS A 36 0.49 9.13 8.84
C LYS A 36 0.11 7.92 9.68
N ALA A 37 1.04 7.00 9.82
CA ALA A 37 0.85 5.76 10.56
C ALA A 37 2.19 5.27 11.09
N GLY A 38 2.22 4.70 12.30
CA GLY A 38 3.46 4.19 12.89
C GLY A 38 4.54 5.26 13.12
N GLY A 39 4.17 6.54 13.23
CA GLY A 39 5.12 7.65 13.35
C GLY A 39 5.76 8.08 12.03
N THR A 40 5.41 7.46 10.92
CA THR A 40 5.93 7.71 9.58
C THR A 40 4.81 8.12 8.62
N THR A 41 5.19 8.59 7.43
CA THR A 41 4.24 8.92 6.36
C THR A 41 4.32 7.87 5.26
N TRP A 42 3.20 7.24 4.94
CA TRP A 42 3.08 6.18 3.95
C TRP A 42 2.36 6.67 2.70
N MET A 43 2.74 6.17 1.54
CA MET A 43 1.84 6.18 0.40
C MET A 43 0.64 5.29 0.69
N ALA A 44 -0.58 5.77 0.44
CA ALA A 44 -1.82 5.00 0.62
C ALA A 44 -2.21 4.21 -0.64
N GLU A 45 -1.39 4.26 -1.68
CA GLU A 45 -1.58 3.58 -2.97
C GLU A 45 -0.28 2.91 -3.41
N ASN A 46 -0.39 1.82 -4.16
CA ASN A 46 0.77 1.10 -4.71
C ASN A 46 1.52 1.98 -5.70
N LEU A 47 2.85 1.87 -5.68
CA LEU A 47 3.73 2.61 -6.57
C LEU A 47 3.46 2.26 -8.04
N LYS A 48 3.47 3.28 -8.92
CA LYS A 48 3.21 3.18 -10.36
C LYS A 48 4.42 3.61 -11.19
N PHE A 49 5.56 3.83 -10.56
CA PHE A 49 6.75 4.37 -11.20
C PHE A 49 7.49 3.32 -12.01
N GLN A 50 7.67 3.60 -13.32
CA GLN A 50 8.48 2.77 -14.21
C GLN A 50 9.96 3.09 -13.97
N VAL A 51 10.69 2.21 -13.28
CA VAL A 51 12.13 2.38 -13.02
C VAL A 51 12.91 2.28 -14.33
N LYS A 52 13.64 3.34 -14.68
CA LYS A 52 14.39 3.40 -15.95
C LYS A 52 15.45 2.30 -16.02
N GLY A 53 15.42 1.52 -17.10
CA GLY A 53 16.37 0.44 -17.36
C GLY A 53 16.05 -0.86 -16.62
N GLU A 54 14.93 -0.92 -15.88
CA GLU A 54 14.45 -2.13 -15.24
C GLU A 54 13.13 -2.58 -15.85
N THR A 55 12.85 -3.87 -15.77
CA THR A 55 11.55 -4.41 -16.14
C THR A 55 10.64 -4.39 -14.92
N VAL A 56 9.50 -3.72 -15.03
CA VAL A 56 8.42 -3.75 -14.06
C VAL A 56 7.15 -4.21 -14.75
N TYR A 57 6.21 -4.77 -14.00
CA TYR A 57 5.07 -5.47 -14.58
C TYR A 57 3.77 -4.86 -14.08
N SER A 58 2.78 -4.73 -14.96
CA SER A 58 1.38 -4.67 -14.57
C SER A 58 0.83 -6.10 -14.47
N PHE A 59 -0.16 -6.33 -13.62
CA PHE A 59 -0.77 -7.66 -13.51
C PHE A 59 -1.27 -8.12 -14.89
N ASP A 60 -0.98 -9.38 -15.26
CA ASP A 60 -1.24 -9.98 -16.59
C ASP A 60 -0.64 -9.19 -17.76
N ASN A 61 0.38 -8.35 -17.51
CA ASN A 61 0.93 -7.41 -18.51
C ASN A 61 -0.14 -6.47 -19.11
N ASN A 62 -1.26 -6.30 -18.42
CA ASN A 62 -2.34 -5.41 -18.82
C ASN A 62 -2.17 -4.03 -18.18
N THR A 63 -1.88 -3.01 -18.99
CA THR A 63 -1.67 -1.64 -18.52
C THR A 63 -2.90 -0.98 -17.90
N ASP A 64 -4.11 -1.47 -18.18
CA ASP A 64 -5.34 -0.97 -17.57
C ASP A 64 -5.37 -1.25 -16.05
N ASN A 65 -4.64 -2.28 -15.60
CA ASN A 65 -4.52 -2.63 -14.20
C ASN A 65 -3.66 -1.64 -13.39
N ILE A 66 -2.80 -0.85 -14.03
CA ILE A 66 -1.86 0.06 -13.34
C ILE A 66 -2.61 1.10 -12.49
N ALA A 67 -3.71 1.64 -13.01
CA ALA A 67 -4.46 2.69 -12.29
C ALA A 67 -5.01 2.20 -10.95
N ALA A 68 -5.51 0.96 -10.90
CA ALA A 68 -6.15 0.37 -9.73
C ALA A 68 -5.15 -0.34 -8.79
N TYR A 69 -4.16 -1.04 -9.34
CA TYR A 69 -3.31 -1.97 -8.59
C TYR A 69 -1.84 -1.54 -8.48
N GLY A 70 -1.40 -0.56 -9.28
CA GLY A 70 0.00 -0.17 -9.37
C GLY A 70 0.82 -1.13 -10.23
N LEU A 71 2.14 -1.15 -9.97
CA LEU A 71 3.09 -2.01 -10.66
C LEU A 71 3.69 -3.03 -9.69
N LEU A 72 4.18 -4.14 -10.25
CA LEU A 72 4.87 -5.21 -9.55
C LEU A 72 6.37 -5.14 -9.89
N TYR A 73 7.21 -5.30 -8.89
CA TYR A 73 8.67 -5.13 -8.96
C TYR A 73 9.36 -6.36 -8.41
N ASP A 74 10.48 -6.79 -9.00
CA ASP A 74 11.40 -7.65 -8.29
C ASP A 74 12.06 -6.89 -7.13
N TRP A 75 12.62 -7.61 -6.17
CA TRP A 75 13.15 -7.00 -4.95
C TRP A 75 14.28 -6.00 -5.21
N LYS A 76 15.20 -6.31 -6.13
CA LYS A 76 16.32 -5.43 -6.49
C LYS A 76 15.83 -4.11 -7.09
N THR A 77 14.79 -4.18 -7.90
CA THR A 77 14.14 -2.99 -8.47
C THR A 77 13.35 -2.23 -7.40
N ALA A 78 12.64 -2.95 -6.51
CA ALA A 78 11.88 -2.36 -5.40
C ALA A 78 12.74 -1.50 -4.47
N LEU A 79 13.97 -1.94 -4.16
CA LEU A 79 14.92 -1.22 -3.30
C LEU A 79 15.25 0.20 -3.81
N LYS A 80 15.11 0.47 -5.10
CA LYS A 80 15.43 1.76 -5.73
C LYS A 80 14.21 2.42 -6.38
N ALA A 81 13.03 1.84 -6.21
CA ALA A 81 11.82 2.33 -6.86
C ALA A 81 11.24 3.58 -6.21
N CYS A 82 11.43 3.77 -4.90
CA CYS A 82 10.89 4.91 -4.18
C CYS A 82 11.56 6.23 -4.59
N PRO A 83 10.84 7.36 -4.59
CA PRO A 83 11.39 8.66 -4.92
C PRO A 83 12.29 9.21 -3.82
N ASP A 84 13.08 10.25 -4.13
CA ASP A 84 13.96 10.89 -3.16
C ASP A 84 13.20 11.34 -1.91
N GLY A 85 13.76 11.05 -0.72
CA GLY A 85 13.16 11.29 0.58
C GLY A 85 12.09 10.28 0.99
N TRP A 86 11.87 9.24 0.17
CA TRP A 86 11.06 8.07 0.47
C TRP A 86 11.91 6.80 0.33
N HIS A 87 11.51 5.71 0.97
CA HIS A 87 12.21 4.44 0.88
C HIS A 87 11.23 3.25 0.88
N LEU A 88 11.74 2.10 0.48
CA LEU A 88 11.03 0.83 0.64
C LEU A 88 10.97 0.48 2.13
N PRO A 89 9.78 0.27 2.72
CA PRO A 89 9.67 0.02 4.15
C PRO A 89 10.44 -1.22 4.58
N SER A 90 11.02 -1.17 5.78
CA SER A 90 11.52 -2.35 6.47
C SER A 90 10.39 -3.21 7.03
N ASP A 91 10.69 -4.45 7.42
CA ASP A 91 9.76 -5.29 8.18
C ASP A 91 9.33 -4.65 9.49
N THR A 92 10.22 -3.96 10.17
CA THR A 92 9.94 -3.25 11.42
C THR A 92 8.92 -2.11 11.22
N GLU A 93 9.00 -1.38 10.11
CA GLU A 93 8.03 -0.33 9.79
C GLU A 93 6.66 -0.93 9.48
N PHE A 94 6.57 -2.04 8.73
CA PHE A 94 5.30 -2.74 8.54
C PHE A 94 4.74 -3.30 9.86
N ARG A 95 5.58 -3.84 10.77
CA ARG A 95 5.13 -4.27 12.10
C ARG A 95 4.52 -3.12 12.89
N SER A 96 5.19 -1.97 12.93
CA SER A 96 4.66 -0.78 13.60
C SER A 96 3.31 -0.34 13.04
N LEU A 97 3.12 -0.45 11.72
CA LEU A 97 1.85 -0.16 11.07
C LEU A 97 0.74 -1.14 11.52
N ILE A 98 1.05 -2.44 11.61
CA ILE A 98 0.11 -3.49 12.04
C ILE A 98 -0.27 -3.32 13.50
N ASP A 99 0.71 -3.13 14.38
CA ASP A 99 0.51 -3.03 15.83
C ASP A 99 -0.38 -1.85 16.22
N GLN A 100 -0.36 -0.78 15.43
CA GLN A 100 -1.20 0.40 15.66
C GLN A 100 -2.62 0.26 15.07
N SER A 101 -3.00 -0.93 14.60
CA SER A 101 -4.35 -1.25 14.07
C SER A 101 -4.82 -0.32 12.95
N GLU A 102 -3.91 0.32 12.23
CA GLU A 102 -4.24 1.28 11.17
C GLU A 102 -4.43 0.62 9.80
N ILE A 103 -4.25 -0.69 9.72
CA ILE A 103 -4.62 -1.48 8.55
C ILE A 103 -6.10 -1.81 8.65
N ASN A 104 -6.95 -0.98 8.06
CA ASN A 104 -8.36 -1.23 7.99
C ASN A 104 -8.71 -1.99 6.70
N ASP A 105 -9.41 -3.09 6.88
CA ASP A 105 -10.10 -3.84 5.84
C ASP A 105 -11.32 -3.06 5.33
N ASN A 106 -11.07 -1.94 4.63
CA ASN A 106 -12.13 -1.26 3.89
C ASN A 106 -12.28 -1.91 2.52
N ARG A 107 -12.78 -3.15 2.51
CA ARG A 107 -13.13 -3.89 1.31
C ARG A 107 -13.90 -2.99 0.34
N GLY A 108 -13.22 -2.53 -0.69
CA GLY A 108 -13.83 -2.06 -1.92
C GLY A 108 -14.77 -0.87 -1.87
N LYS A 109 -14.90 -0.11 -0.76
CA LYS A 109 -15.70 1.11 -0.74
C LYS A 109 -14.83 2.34 -0.96
N PRO A 110 -14.86 2.96 -2.15
CA PRO A 110 -14.20 4.23 -2.35
C PRO A 110 -14.79 5.28 -1.40
N GLY A 111 -13.98 5.89 -0.54
CA GLY A 111 -14.29 7.15 0.10
C GLY A 111 -14.91 7.14 1.50
N SER A 112 -14.96 6.03 2.21
CA SER A 112 -15.52 6.02 3.58
C SER A 112 -14.46 5.74 4.64
N GLY A 113 -14.09 6.75 5.41
CA GLY A 113 -13.27 6.64 6.61
C GLY A 113 -12.03 7.53 6.59
N PRO A 114 -11.37 7.73 7.75
CA PRO A 114 -10.10 8.43 7.84
C PRO A 114 -9.06 7.75 6.95
N ALA A 115 -8.02 8.48 6.55
CA ALA A 115 -6.95 7.99 5.70
C ALA A 115 -6.27 6.79 6.36
N THR A 116 -6.61 5.60 5.92
CA THR A 116 -6.06 4.33 6.40
C THR A 116 -5.18 3.71 5.33
N PHE A 117 -4.27 2.84 5.73
CA PHE A 117 -3.50 2.03 4.78
C PHE A 117 -4.47 1.14 4.00
N ARG A 118 -4.79 1.57 2.78
CA ARG A 118 -5.70 0.83 1.91
C ARG A 118 -4.93 -0.26 1.19
N VAL A 119 -5.18 -1.50 1.54
CA VAL A 119 -4.63 -2.64 0.81
C VAL A 119 -5.25 -2.69 -0.58
N GLN A 120 -4.43 -2.75 -1.61
CA GLN A 120 -4.83 -3.01 -3.00
C GLN A 120 -4.44 -4.45 -3.31
N LEU A 121 -5.43 -5.31 -3.57
CA LEU A 121 -5.24 -6.75 -3.79
C LEU A 121 -4.68 -7.00 -5.20
N ALA A 122 -3.44 -6.61 -5.39
CA ALA A 122 -2.76 -6.62 -6.69
C ALA A 122 -2.25 -8.01 -7.10
N GLY A 123 -2.41 -9.03 -6.24
CA GLY A 123 -1.80 -10.32 -6.48
C GLY A 123 -0.27 -10.25 -6.56
N MET A 124 0.31 -11.16 -7.30
CA MET A 124 1.74 -11.24 -7.54
C MET A 124 2.07 -11.83 -8.92
N GLN A 125 3.36 -11.78 -9.30
CA GLN A 125 3.95 -12.64 -10.31
C GLN A 125 5.07 -13.44 -9.66
N ASP A 126 5.09 -14.75 -9.83
CA ASP A 126 6.16 -15.61 -9.31
C ASP A 126 7.44 -15.50 -10.14
N PHE A 127 8.50 -16.18 -9.70
CA PHE A 127 9.79 -16.18 -10.39
C PHE A 127 9.76 -16.90 -11.74
N GLU A 128 8.76 -17.74 -11.99
CA GLU A 128 8.53 -18.43 -13.27
C GLU A 128 7.77 -17.55 -14.26
N GLY A 129 7.20 -16.41 -13.80
CA GLY A 129 6.49 -15.44 -14.61
C GLY A 129 4.97 -15.62 -14.61
N THR A 130 4.42 -16.47 -13.71
CA THR A 130 3.00 -16.71 -13.57
C THR A 130 2.35 -15.65 -12.70
N PHE A 131 1.30 -14.99 -13.18
CA PHE A 131 0.48 -14.07 -12.39
C PHE A 131 -0.60 -14.85 -11.62
N SER A 132 -0.86 -14.45 -10.38
CA SER A 132 -1.87 -15.08 -9.53
C SER A 132 -2.44 -14.13 -8.47
N GLU A 133 -3.58 -14.48 -7.94
CA GLU A 133 -4.19 -13.91 -6.73
C GLU A 133 -4.63 -12.43 -6.82
N MET A 134 -4.82 -11.87 -8.02
CA MET A 134 -5.45 -10.55 -8.14
C MET A 134 -6.87 -10.58 -7.53
N ASP A 135 -7.25 -9.53 -6.81
CA ASP A 135 -8.50 -9.39 -6.04
C ASP A 135 -8.64 -10.36 -4.83
N GLU A 136 -7.65 -11.22 -4.59
CA GLU A 136 -7.62 -12.17 -3.48
C GLU A 136 -6.55 -11.82 -2.44
N SER A 137 -5.37 -11.40 -2.90
CA SER A 137 -4.21 -11.16 -2.04
C SER A 137 -3.42 -9.93 -2.44
N ALA A 138 -2.64 -9.42 -1.50
CA ALA A 138 -1.64 -8.39 -1.75
C ALA A 138 -0.31 -8.77 -1.11
N TYR A 139 0.76 -8.58 -1.87
CA TYR A 139 2.13 -8.82 -1.44
C TYR A 139 2.94 -7.54 -1.62
N TYR A 140 3.68 -7.18 -0.58
CA TYR A 140 4.51 -5.96 -0.56
C TYR A 140 5.93 -6.31 -0.16
N TRP A 141 6.88 -5.92 -0.98
CA TRP A 141 8.28 -6.03 -0.59
C TRP A 141 8.60 -5.20 0.64
N THR A 142 9.46 -5.74 1.49
CA THR A 142 10.19 -4.96 2.49
C THR A 142 11.64 -4.75 2.03
N SER A 143 12.36 -3.82 2.64
CA SER A 143 13.79 -3.62 2.40
C SER A 143 14.66 -4.62 3.16
N THR A 144 14.07 -5.50 3.96
CA THR A 144 14.78 -6.46 4.82
C THR A 144 15.17 -7.69 4.00
N GLU A 145 16.45 -7.96 3.93
CA GLU A 145 17.00 -9.13 3.28
C GLU A 145 16.91 -10.35 4.21
N TYR A 146 16.50 -11.50 3.69
CA TYR A 146 16.42 -12.73 4.47
C TYR A 146 17.54 -13.71 4.16
N GLY A 147 18.25 -13.57 3.10
CA GLY A 147 19.32 -14.44 2.67
C GLY A 147 19.83 -14.09 1.29
N GLN A 148 20.64 -14.92 0.71
CA GLN A 148 21.25 -14.63 -0.58
C GLN A 148 20.20 -14.46 -1.68
N ASN A 149 19.18 -15.31 -1.71
CA ASN A 149 18.17 -15.35 -2.78
C ASN A 149 16.77 -14.86 -2.33
N GLU A 150 16.55 -14.61 -1.05
CA GLU A 150 15.25 -14.32 -0.48
C GLU A 150 15.25 -12.97 0.25
N ALA A 151 14.08 -12.33 0.29
CA ALA A 151 13.81 -11.12 1.04
C ALA A 151 12.48 -11.21 1.78
N GLU A 152 12.36 -10.48 2.88
CA GLU A 152 11.11 -10.43 3.64
C GLU A 152 10.04 -9.61 2.90
N TYR A 153 8.81 -10.01 3.06
CA TYR A 153 7.65 -9.34 2.50
C TYR A 153 6.50 -9.28 3.51
N PHE A 154 5.61 -8.34 3.30
CA PHE A 154 4.33 -8.25 3.97
C PHE A 154 3.23 -8.79 3.06
N SER A 155 2.34 -9.63 3.59
CA SER A 155 1.18 -10.11 2.85
C SER A 155 -0.14 -9.81 3.56
N TYR A 156 -1.15 -9.62 2.75
CA TYR A 156 -2.55 -9.51 3.16
C TYR A 156 -3.36 -10.46 2.29
N LEU A 157 -3.96 -11.44 2.92
CA LEU A 157 -4.67 -12.53 2.26
C LEU A 157 -6.13 -12.50 2.67
N LEU A 158 -7.04 -12.79 1.74
CA LEU A 158 -8.44 -13.04 2.04
C LEU A 158 -8.68 -14.55 2.10
N ILE A 159 -8.82 -15.10 3.31
CA ILE A 159 -9.15 -16.52 3.51
C ILE A 159 -10.58 -16.63 4.00
N ASN A 160 -11.47 -17.21 3.18
CA ASN A 160 -12.91 -17.29 3.46
C ASN A 160 -13.49 -15.90 3.81
N ASP A 161 -13.18 -14.90 2.99
CA ASP A 161 -13.56 -13.48 3.18
C ASP A 161 -13.07 -12.83 4.48
N LYS A 162 -12.13 -13.45 5.18
CA LYS A 162 -11.51 -12.89 6.37
C LYS A 162 -10.08 -12.46 6.07
N PRO A 163 -9.68 -11.25 6.48
CA PRO A 163 -8.32 -10.80 6.30
C PRO A 163 -7.36 -11.58 7.20
N VAL A 164 -6.29 -12.06 6.61
CA VAL A 164 -5.12 -12.58 7.30
C VAL A 164 -3.94 -11.70 6.91
N ILE A 165 -3.33 -11.07 7.91
CA ILE A 165 -2.16 -10.23 7.74
C ILE A 165 -0.96 -11.01 8.22
N ASP A 166 0.06 -11.11 7.38
CA ASP A 166 1.29 -11.79 7.72
C ASP A 166 2.52 -11.01 7.27
N LEU A 167 3.54 -11.06 8.11
CA LEU A 167 4.90 -10.76 7.73
C LEU A 167 5.63 -12.08 7.62
N SER A 168 6.34 -12.28 6.55
CA SER A 168 6.97 -13.56 6.16
C SER A 168 7.83 -14.23 7.24
N ARG A 169 8.10 -13.53 8.33
CA ARG A 169 8.82 -14.01 9.50
C ARG A 169 7.91 -14.09 10.72
N LYS A 170 7.16 -15.19 10.87
CA LYS A 170 6.56 -15.52 12.17
C LYS A 170 7.60 -16.16 13.07
N GLN A 171 7.80 -15.57 14.25
CA GLN A 171 8.69 -16.13 15.29
C GLN A 171 8.33 -17.57 15.69
N ASP A 172 7.08 -18.00 15.45
CA ASP A 172 6.53 -19.28 15.88
C ASP A 172 6.36 -20.31 14.75
N MET A 173 6.72 -19.95 13.50
CA MET A 173 6.67 -20.88 12.35
C MET A 173 8.06 -20.93 11.69
N PRO A 174 8.87 -21.96 12.03
CA PRO A 174 10.26 -22.07 11.52
C PRO A 174 10.37 -22.28 10.01
N ASP A 175 9.27 -22.55 9.32
CA ASP A 175 9.25 -22.93 7.89
C ASP A 175 8.72 -21.81 6.97
N ILE A 176 8.37 -20.63 7.47
CA ILE A 176 8.02 -19.49 6.63
C ILE A 176 9.28 -18.66 6.40
N HIS A 177 9.92 -18.94 5.30
CA HIS A 177 11.09 -18.24 4.79
C HIS A 177 10.64 -17.00 4.00
N GLY A 178 11.60 -16.11 3.66
CA GLY A 178 11.35 -15.01 2.74
C GLY A 178 10.89 -15.49 1.35
N ALA A 179 10.49 -14.56 0.51
CA ALA A 179 10.16 -14.86 -0.87
C ALA A 179 11.40 -14.71 -1.76
N GLU A 180 11.45 -15.52 -2.81
CA GLU A 180 12.45 -15.41 -3.89
C GLU A 180 12.51 -13.96 -4.40
N LYS A 181 13.70 -13.34 -4.40
CA LYS A 181 13.92 -11.95 -4.83
C LYS A 181 13.47 -11.67 -6.27
N ASN A 182 13.33 -12.73 -7.06
CA ASN A 182 12.84 -12.66 -8.43
C ASN A 182 11.30 -12.69 -8.56
N ASN A 183 10.55 -12.92 -7.47
CA ASN A 183 9.12 -12.68 -7.47
C ASN A 183 8.83 -11.18 -7.70
N LYS A 184 7.63 -10.87 -8.16
CA LYS A 184 7.21 -9.49 -8.41
C LYS A 184 6.06 -9.15 -7.48
N TYR A 185 6.32 -8.22 -6.58
CA TYR A 185 5.38 -7.75 -5.57
C TYR A 185 5.17 -6.24 -5.68
N SER A 186 4.11 -5.77 -5.07
CA SER A 186 3.83 -4.34 -4.96
C SER A 186 4.85 -3.61 -4.10
N VAL A 187 4.97 -2.31 -4.31
CA VAL A 187 5.78 -1.40 -3.51
C VAL A 187 4.90 -0.32 -2.90
N ARG A 188 5.08 -0.07 -1.62
CA ARG A 188 4.57 1.09 -0.88
C ARG A 188 5.74 1.84 -0.30
N CYS A 189 5.89 3.11 -0.63
CA CYS A 189 6.98 3.90 -0.09
C CYS A 189 6.59 4.58 1.22
N VAL A 190 7.59 4.80 2.09
CA VAL A 190 7.47 5.43 3.41
C VAL A 190 8.54 6.52 3.61
N LYS A 191 8.27 7.53 4.45
CA LYS A 191 9.22 8.59 4.86
C LYS A 191 8.96 9.08 6.27
#